data_6a1d3c9bff699f4fc0f9a801c3530be5
#
_entry.id   6a1d3c9bff699f4fc0f9a801c3530be5
#
_cell.length_a   1.000
_cell.length_b   1.000
_cell.length_c   1.000
_cell.angle_alpha   90.00
_cell.angle_beta   90.00
_cell.angle_gamma   90.00
#
_symmetry.space_group_name_H-M   'P 1'
#
loop_
_entity.id
_entity.type
_entity.pdbx_description
1 polymer ?
#
loop_
_entity_poly.entity_id
_entity_poly.type
_entity_poly.pdbx_seq_one_letter_code
_entity_poly.pdbx_strand_id
1 'polypeptide(L)'
;MVCLCSSLFFLGLYQFNNKYSQNTTQAANGILALSEEELQKSPVRFLVSGWAFYPDALLTPEEIRDESHYMRYLSIGEQTNFSSPANPSPYGCGTYQMTFFLPERKETYALEIPEVFSAYNLYLDHDLILQMGEPAQGTPLVQNRMVTFHGGKPVTLTIAVSNYDHFYGGIVYPPAFGTMLAVNTTRGIRFAFCLFSCTVTFVCALLSFYFSRRMKQKNTFLFGLICLAMCGLSSYPVLHMLAAVPVFPWYTIELFCIYLVTWLIVVLQNRICRPGFLPAAISNGVGATFLVYAFVYGMMASHLSLGAIRFFSASVFCYKAASALYLLIIAVLAIHRGEKRSRPIFYAAAAATCAFIWDRLLPVYEPAIGGWFVEWGSFFIAAAIGYSLWRDVVEGYGNSLIFQEERKQVIRQLSMQTEYSRQVSEAAAENRRLIHDIKHHLRTIDRMASEHGQTEICSFLLQVEEQVAASSGHAPAQFCKNPVVNALIEYYYGMAQTQGTEFQVRLDLPDQMPLTDVELCTVLGNLLDNAVEACSRQKQGVRRVFIAGETRGNMYFLKIENTYDGLALQEGKTFLSRKGTSADHGIGLSSVRKIIEGHGGDLDLVPGEESFLVGITIQM
;
A
#
# COMPACT_ATOMS: atom_id res chain seq x y z
N MET A 1 -3.00 -21.63 17.47
CA MET A 1 -1.69 -21.88 16.84
C MET A 1 -0.81 -20.63 16.85
N VAL A 2 -1.21 -19.49 16.28
CA VAL A 2 -0.37 -18.25 16.24
C VAL A 2 0.07 -17.79 17.62
N CYS A 3 -0.84 -17.67 18.59
CA CYS A 3 -0.48 -17.27 19.95
C CYS A 3 0.50 -18.24 20.62
N LEU A 4 0.37 -19.55 20.37
CA LEU A 4 1.30 -20.54 20.90
C LEU A 4 2.69 -20.38 20.28
N CYS A 5 2.79 -20.27 18.95
CA CYS A 5 4.07 -20.06 18.27
C CYS A 5 4.73 -18.74 18.69
N SER A 6 3.95 -17.67 18.79
CA SER A 6 4.45 -16.37 19.25
C SER A 6 4.92 -16.43 20.71
N SER A 7 4.18 -17.11 21.59
CA SER A 7 4.60 -17.27 22.99
C SER A 7 5.89 -18.09 23.09
N LEU A 8 6.02 -19.17 22.33
CA LEU A 8 7.27 -19.95 22.28
C LEU A 8 8.45 -19.13 21.78
N PHE A 9 8.22 -18.28 20.75
CA PHE A 9 9.24 -17.37 20.25
C PHE A 9 9.71 -16.37 21.33
N PHE A 10 8.78 -15.69 22.02
CA PHE A 10 9.13 -14.72 23.06
C PHE A 10 9.75 -15.35 24.29
N LEU A 11 9.30 -16.53 24.70
CA LEU A 11 9.92 -17.30 25.77
C LEU A 11 11.33 -17.76 25.36
N GLY A 12 11.53 -18.17 24.13
CA GLY A 12 12.85 -18.49 23.59
C GLY A 12 13.78 -17.27 23.58
N LEU A 13 13.30 -16.10 23.15
CA LEU A 13 14.07 -14.86 23.26
C LEU A 13 14.44 -14.54 24.71
N TYR A 14 13.50 -14.68 25.64
CA TYR A 14 13.77 -14.45 27.05
C TYR A 14 14.85 -15.40 27.58
N GLN A 15 14.78 -16.67 27.24
CA GLN A 15 15.70 -17.69 27.77
C GLN A 15 17.10 -17.58 27.17
N PHE A 16 17.22 -17.28 25.85
CA PHE A 16 18.50 -17.38 25.13
C PHE A 16 19.10 -16.03 24.74
N ASN A 17 18.31 -14.96 24.76
CA ASN A 17 18.76 -13.63 24.31
C ASN A 17 18.62 -12.54 25.39
N ASN A 18 18.40 -12.91 26.65
CA ASN A 18 18.30 -11.97 27.75
C ASN A 18 19.63 -11.85 28.50
N LYS A 19 20.14 -10.64 28.66
CA LYS A 19 21.38 -10.36 29.39
C LYS A 19 21.29 -10.78 30.87
N TYR A 20 20.10 -10.78 31.46
CA TYR A 20 19.86 -11.09 32.86
C TYR A 20 19.65 -12.58 33.15
N SER A 21 19.26 -13.38 32.17
CA SER A 21 18.94 -14.81 32.37
C SER A 21 20.10 -15.77 32.03
N GLN A 22 21.28 -15.25 31.74
CA GLN A 22 22.43 -16.09 31.42
C GLN A 22 22.93 -16.87 32.65
N ASN A 23 23.05 -18.18 32.46
CA ASN A 23 23.52 -19.11 33.52
C ASN A 23 25.06 -19.09 33.58
N THR A 24 25.63 -17.96 33.98
CA THR A 24 27.07 -17.74 34.07
C THR A 24 27.45 -17.38 35.53
N THR A 25 28.67 -17.70 35.92
CA THR A 25 29.21 -17.25 37.22
C THR A 25 29.14 -15.75 37.32
N GLN A 26 28.46 -15.25 38.32
CA GLN A 26 28.31 -13.82 38.64
C GLN A 26 29.28 -13.41 39.77
N ALA A 27 29.53 -12.12 39.83
CA ALA A 27 30.32 -11.57 40.93
C ALA A 27 29.57 -11.70 42.29
N ALA A 28 30.32 -11.89 43.34
CA ALA A 28 29.81 -11.87 44.69
C ALA A 28 30.68 -10.93 45.54
N ASN A 29 30.04 -10.09 46.36
CA ASN A 29 30.73 -9.16 47.24
C ASN A 29 31.84 -8.32 46.56
N GLY A 30 31.55 -7.78 45.41
CA GLY A 30 32.50 -6.96 44.64
C GLY A 30 33.61 -7.75 43.94
N ILE A 31 33.56 -9.09 43.92
CA ILE A 31 34.62 -9.95 43.39
C ILE A 31 34.07 -10.87 42.31
N LEU A 32 34.73 -10.91 41.15
CA LEU A 32 34.50 -11.87 40.10
C LEU A 32 35.77 -12.71 39.88
N ALA A 33 35.73 -13.96 40.32
CA ALA A 33 36.81 -14.92 40.09
C ALA A 33 36.39 -15.92 39.01
N LEU A 34 37.19 -16.10 37.96
CA LEU A 34 36.90 -16.98 36.83
C LEU A 34 38.07 -17.91 36.55
N SER A 35 37.72 -19.16 36.32
CA SER A 35 38.64 -20.17 35.84
C SER A 35 38.72 -20.16 34.30
N GLU A 36 39.74 -20.81 33.78
CA GLU A 36 39.92 -20.97 32.33
C GLU A 36 38.79 -21.79 31.68
N GLU A 37 38.29 -22.80 32.39
CA GLU A 37 37.18 -23.65 31.97
C GLU A 37 35.87 -22.86 31.86
N GLU A 38 35.61 -21.99 32.83
CA GLU A 38 34.42 -21.12 32.81
C GLU A 38 34.44 -20.11 31.66
N LEU A 39 35.62 -19.59 31.30
CA LEU A 39 35.81 -18.68 30.19
C LEU A 39 35.67 -19.39 28.82
N GLN A 40 36.07 -20.67 28.74
CA GLN A 40 35.86 -21.48 27.54
C GLN A 40 34.40 -21.83 27.34
N LYS A 41 33.69 -22.20 28.42
CA LYS A 41 32.27 -22.56 28.36
C LYS A 41 31.38 -21.35 28.10
N SER A 42 31.73 -20.19 28.64
CA SER A 42 30.98 -18.94 28.48
C SER A 42 31.95 -17.78 28.20
N PRO A 43 32.35 -17.61 26.93
CA PRO A 43 33.38 -16.65 26.54
C PRO A 43 32.93 -15.18 26.63
N VAL A 44 31.60 -14.92 26.68
CA VAL A 44 31.00 -13.62 27.01
C VAL A 44 29.99 -13.81 28.11
N ARG A 45 29.96 -12.90 29.07
CA ARG A 45 29.00 -12.81 30.14
C ARG A 45 28.61 -11.38 30.41
N PHE A 46 27.43 -11.18 31.00
CA PHE A 46 26.97 -9.87 31.42
C PHE A 46 27.11 -9.73 32.93
N LEU A 47 27.72 -8.62 33.35
CA LEU A 47 28.01 -8.35 34.74
C LEU A 47 26.78 -7.75 35.43
N VAL A 48 25.86 -8.61 35.87
CA VAL A 48 24.58 -8.21 36.45
C VAL A 48 24.72 -7.94 37.94
N SER A 49 25.15 -8.91 38.71
CA SER A 49 25.12 -8.87 40.18
C SER A 49 26.49 -8.72 40.83
N GLY A 50 26.47 -8.42 42.10
CA GLY A 50 27.65 -8.43 42.97
C GLY A 50 28.52 -7.18 42.88
N TRP A 51 28.02 -6.07 42.35
CA TRP A 51 28.74 -4.80 42.34
C TRP A 51 28.80 -4.19 43.74
N ALA A 52 29.98 -3.83 44.24
CA ALA A 52 30.12 -2.93 45.35
C ALA A 52 29.74 -1.52 44.92
N PHE A 53 28.86 -0.85 45.65
CA PHE A 53 28.34 0.46 45.30
C PHE A 53 28.43 1.43 46.50
N TYR A 54 28.99 2.59 46.21
CA TYR A 54 29.15 3.68 47.14
C TYR A 54 28.16 4.79 46.75
N PRO A 55 27.02 4.94 47.46
CA PRO A 55 26.02 5.94 47.15
C PRO A 55 26.51 7.35 47.54
N ASP A 56 25.96 8.34 46.84
CA ASP A 56 26.16 9.79 47.07
C ASP A 56 27.64 10.24 47.03
N ALA A 57 28.55 9.45 46.42
CA ALA A 57 29.97 9.75 46.36
C ALA A 57 30.58 9.46 44.98
N LEU A 58 31.33 10.40 44.46
CA LEU A 58 32.22 10.24 43.30
C LEU A 58 33.62 9.96 43.78
N LEU A 59 33.96 8.69 43.93
CA LEU A 59 35.23 8.25 44.55
C LEU A 59 36.23 7.79 43.51
N THR A 60 37.48 8.20 43.68
CA THR A 60 38.63 7.60 43.04
C THR A 60 39.03 6.28 43.72
N PRO A 61 39.80 5.40 43.06
CA PRO A 61 40.30 4.16 43.71
C PRO A 61 41.12 4.41 44.98
N GLU A 62 41.79 5.55 45.06
CA GLU A 62 42.62 5.94 46.22
C GLU A 62 41.73 6.31 47.42
N GLU A 63 40.70 7.15 47.20
CA GLU A 63 39.74 7.55 48.22
C GLU A 63 38.97 6.35 48.80
N ILE A 64 38.62 5.35 47.99
CA ILE A 64 37.98 4.11 48.44
C ILE A 64 38.90 3.32 49.38
N ARG A 65 40.22 3.36 49.15
CA ARG A 65 41.20 2.65 49.95
C ARG A 65 41.48 3.33 51.31
N ASP A 66 41.52 4.66 51.28
CA ASP A 66 42.03 5.45 52.40
C ASP A 66 40.95 5.84 53.42
N GLU A 67 39.68 5.87 53.00
CA GLU A 67 38.55 6.28 53.84
C GLU A 67 37.48 5.19 53.95
N SER A 68 36.85 5.07 55.11
CA SER A 68 35.72 4.17 55.27
C SER A 68 34.42 4.82 54.79
N HIS A 69 34.00 4.45 53.60
CA HIS A 69 32.74 4.88 53.01
C HIS A 69 31.63 3.87 53.25
N TYR A 70 30.37 4.36 53.32
CA TYR A 70 29.21 3.48 53.32
C TYR A 70 29.12 2.77 51.97
N MET A 71 29.04 1.44 51.99
CA MET A 71 29.01 0.60 50.81
C MET A 71 27.89 -0.43 50.94
N ARG A 72 27.26 -0.73 49.81
CA ARG A 72 26.29 -1.83 49.65
C ARG A 72 26.58 -2.63 48.40
N TYR A 73 26.05 -3.85 48.35
CA TYR A 73 26.10 -4.61 47.08
C TYR A 73 24.78 -4.46 46.34
N LEU A 74 24.86 -4.36 45.01
CA LEU A 74 23.69 -4.23 44.17
C LEU A 74 23.81 -5.04 42.88
N SER A 75 22.67 -5.23 42.21
CA SER A 75 22.57 -5.79 40.86
C SER A 75 22.16 -4.70 39.88
N ILE A 76 22.80 -4.68 38.70
CA ILE A 76 22.44 -3.77 37.62
C ILE A 76 21.04 -4.14 37.11
N GLY A 77 20.18 -3.14 36.87
CA GLY A 77 18.80 -3.29 36.42
C GLY A 77 17.75 -3.42 37.54
N GLU A 78 18.13 -3.81 38.76
CA GLU A 78 17.20 -3.91 39.89
C GLU A 78 16.99 -2.57 40.59
N GLN A 79 18.00 -1.71 40.61
CA GLN A 79 17.96 -0.41 41.29
C GLN A 79 18.68 0.66 40.45
N THR A 80 17.93 1.60 39.95
CA THR A 80 18.44 2.77 39.19
C THR A 80 18.66 4.00 40.10
N ASN A 81 18.85 3.80 41.38
CA ASN A 81 18.90 4.88 42.37
C ASN A 81 20.29 5.08 42.92
N PHE A 82 20.82 6.28 42.82
CA PHE A 82 22.10 6.68 43.43
C PHE A 82 22.03 6.86 44.93
N SER A 83 20.85 7.17 45.44
CA SER A 83 20.62 7.51 46.83
C SER A 83 20.34 6.29 47.72
N SER A 84 20.34 6.51 49.01
CA SER A 84 19.94 5.54 50.03
C SER A 84 18.54 4.96 49.72
N PRO A 85 18.25 3.68 50.05
CA PRO A 85 16.91 3.09 49.92
C PRO A 85 15.76 3.90 50.51
N ALA A 86 16.07 4.74 51.51
CA ALA A 86 15.09 5.59 52.18
C ALA A 86 14.62 6.79 51.33
N ASN A 87 15.42 7.23 50.34
CA ASN A 87 15.05 8.34 49.48
C ASN A 87 15.50 8.08 48.01
N PRO A 88 14.78 7.24 47.28
CA PRO A 88 15.18 6.81 45.97
C PRO A 88 15.11 7.98 44.95
N SER A 89 16.22 8.29 44.29
CA SER A 89 16.34 9.31 43.25
C SER A 89 17.18 8.79 42.10
N PRO A 90 16.78 9.03 40.84
CA PRO A 90 17.63 8.77 39.68
C PRO A 90 18.73 9.84 39.51
N TYR A 91 18.63 10.94 40.24
CA TYR A 91 19.58 12.04 40.26
C TYR A 91 20.53 11.93 41.41
N GLY A 92 21.78 12.27 41.18
CA GLY A 92 22.86 12.20 42.19
C GLY A 92 24.14 11.60 41.61
N CYS A 93 24.95 11.04 42.48
CA CYS A 93 26.18 10.37 42.10
C CYS A 93 26.38 9.08 42.87
N GLY A 94 27.30 8.24 42.41
CA GLY A 94 27.67 7.00 43.08
C GLY A 94 28.82 6.32 42.36
N THR A 95 29.53 5.46 43.11
CA THR A 95 30.69 4.77 42.55
C THR A 95 30.46 3.26 42.61
N TYR A 96 30.63 2.61 41.47
CA TYR A 96 30.57 1.16 41.32
C TYR A 96 31.98 0.58 41.32
N GLN A 97 32.17 -0.55 41.98
CA GLN A 97 33.47 -1.22 42.02
C GLN A 97 33.32 -2.73 41.89
N MET A 98 34.27 -3.36 41.17
CA MET A 98 34.37 -4.80 41.00
C MET A 98 35.83 -5.20 40.80
N THR A 99 36.29 -6.23 41.52
CA THR A 99 37.64 -6.78 41.35
C THR A 99 37.59 -8.11 40.62
N PHE A 100 38.40 -8.23 39.58
CA PHE A 100 38.51 -9.40 38.73
C PHE A 100 39.73 -10.23 39.15
N PHE A 101 39.51 -11.53 39.36
CA PHE A 101 40.55 -12.55 39.46
C PHE A 101 40.47 -13.46 38.25
N LEU A 102 41.41 -13.26 37.32
CA LEU A 102 41.36 -13.89 36.01
C LEU A 102 42.67 -14.68 35.76
N PRO A 103 42.58 -15.81 35.02
CA PRO A 103 43.78 -16.54 34.64
C PRO A 103 44.68 -15.69 33.72
N GLU A 104 45.97 -15.93 33.82
CA GLU A 104 46.94 -15.32 32.88
C GLU A 104 46.77 -15.95 31.50
N ARG A 105 46.50 -15.14 30.51
CA ARG A 105 46.36 -15.54 29.13
C ARG A 105 47.17 -14.65 28.22
N LYS A 106 47.58 -15.20 27.05
CA LYS A 106 48.16 -14.40 25.96
C LYS A 106 47.12 -13.45 25.34
N GLU A 107 45.84 -13.82 25.42
CA GLU A 107 44.73 -13.02 24.91
C GLU A 107 44.35 -11.96 25.96
N THR A 108 43.96 -10.78 25.48
CA THR A 108 43.39 -9.70 26.28
C THR A 108 41.94 -9.98 26.63
N TYR A 109 41.54 -9.56 27.82
CA TYR A 109 40.15 -9.47 28.21
C TYR A 109 39.55 -8.14 27.74
N ALA A 110 38.26 -8.13 27.48
CA ALA A 110 37.51 -6.93 27.12
C ALA A 110 36.28 -6.76 28.01
N LEU A 111 36.02 -5.49 28.32
CA LEU A 111 34.82 -5.03 28.98
C LEU A 111 34.12 -4.04 28.05
N GLU A 112 32.93 -4.34 27.61
CA GLU A 112 32.07 -3.39 26.87
C GLU A 112 31.16 -2.70 27.85
N ILE A 113 31.33 -1.38 28.01
CA ILE A 113 30.41 -0.51 28.74
C ILE A 113 29.28 -0.14 27.78
N PRO A 114 28.02 -0.48 28.11
CA PRO A 114 26.85 -0.17 27.27
C PRO A 114 26.55 1.32 27.30
N GLU A 115 25.38 1.67 26.76
CA GLU A 115 24.84 3.04 26.84
C GLU A 115 24.60 3.42 28.30
N VAL A 116 25.41 4.33 28.83
CA VAL A 116 25.27 4.92 30.15
C VAL A 116 24.79 6.35 29.98
N PHE A 117 23.56 6.65 30.43
CA PHE A 117 22.92 7.98 30.32
C PHE A 117 23.38 8.96 31.39
N SER A 118 24.50 8.67 32.00
CA SER A 118 25.13 9.44 33.07
C SER A 118 26.56 9.75 32.70
N ALA A 119 27.12 10.85 33.22
CA ALA A 119 28.54 11.11 33.06
C ALA A 119 29.35 10.21 33.97
N TYR A 120 30.50 9.70 33.50
CA TYR A 120 31.28 8.78 34.33
C TYR A 120 32.79 8.83 34.06
N ASN A 121 33.55 8.52 35.10
CA ASN A 121 34.98 8.19 35.05
C ASN A 121 35.16 6.69 35.28
N LEU A 122 35.94 6.05 34.45
CA LEU A 122 36.28 4.61 34.59
C LEU A 122 37.76 4.47 34.85
N TYR A 123 38.08 3.83 35.94
CA TYR A 123 39.44 3.51 36.39
C TYR A 123 39.66 2.00 36.32
N LEU A 124 40.86 1.60 35.93
CA LEU A 124 41.40 0.26 36.13
C LEU A 124 42.57 0.37 37.07
N ASP A 125 42.46 -0.30 38.23
CA ASP A 125 43.34 -0.15 39.38
C ASP A 125 43.41 1.33 39.84
N HIS A 126 44.45 2.05 39.50
CA HIS A 126 44.62 3.48 39.84
C HIS A 126 44.50 4.41 38.62
N ASP A 127 44.55 3.83 37.41
CA ASP A 127 44.62 4.61 36.18
C ASP A 127 43.23 5.00 35.66
N LEU A 128 43.03 6.28 35.37
CA LEU A 128 41.85 6.76 34.63
C LEU A 128 41.97 6.34 33.15
N ILE A 129 41.16 5.37 32.74
CA ILE A 129 41.19 4.84 31.39
C ILE A 129 40.21 5.55 30.47
N LEU A 130 39.06 5.94 31.00
CA LEU A 130 37.98 6.51 30.20
C LEU A 130 37.19 7.53 31.02
N GLN A 131 36.95 8.69 30.40
CA GLN A 131 36.03 9.71 30.89
C GLN A 131 34.94 9.93 29.84
N MET A 132 33.68 9.88 30.25
CA MET A 132 32.54 10.13 29.38
C MET A 132 31.67 11.24 29.97
N GLY A 133 31.54 12.33 29.22
CA GLY A 133 30.91 13.55 29.70
C GLY A 133 31.75 14.26 30.78
N GLU A 134 31.10 15.06 31.60
CA GLU A 134 31.72 15.80 32.70
C GLU A 134 31.11 15.37 34.04
N PRO A 135 31.68 14.35 34.73
CA PRO A 135 31.11 13.83 35.98
C PRO A 135 30.96 14.86 37.07
N ALA A 136 31.88 15.84 37.16
CA ALA A 136 31.78 16.91 38.16
C ALA A 136 30.55 17.83 37.95
N GLN A 137 30.08 17.99 36.69
CA GLN A 137 28.91 18.78 36.33
C GLN A 137 27.67 17.92 36.06
N GLY A 138 27.85 16.59 35.96
CA GLY A 138 26.78 15.65 35.64
C GLY A 138 26.24 15.73 34.22
N THR A 139 27.02 16.29 33.26
CA THR A 139 26.61 16.38 31.84
C THR A 139 27.03 15.14 31.08
N PRO A 140 26.07 14.27 30.68
CA PRO A 140 26.37 12.98 30.11
C PRO A 140 26.70 13.07 28.61
N LEU A 141 27.63 12.21 28.18
CA LEU A 141 27.82 11.80 26.78
C LEU A 141 27.61 10.30 26.68
N VAL A 142 26.79 9.86 25.75
CA VAL A 142 26.43 8.44 25.61
C VAL A 142 27.19 7.84 24.44
N GLN A 143 27.93 6.78 24.70
CA GLN A 143 28.59 5.96 23.71
C GLN A 143 28.88 4.57 24.28
N ASN A 144 28.74 3.53 23.44
CA ASN A 144 29.23 2.19 23.76
C ASN A 144 30.74 2.16 23.67
N ARG A 145 31.42 1.93 24.78
CA ARG A 145 32.89 1.90 24.87
C ARG A 145 33.38 0.51 25.23
N MET A 146 34.55 0.17 24.73
CA MET A 146 35.24 -1.07 25.06
C MET A 146 36.59 -0.74 25.68
N VAL A 147 36.86 -1.35 26.82
CA VAL A 147 38.11 -1.25 27.55
C VAL A 147 38.75 -2.63 27.57
N THR A 148 40.05 -2.70 27.41
CA THR A 148 40.81 -3.98 27.38
C THR A 148 41.89 -4.00 28.46
N PHE A 149 42.12 -5.18 29.04
CA PHE A 149 43.13 -5.38 30.05
C PHE A 149 43.64 -6.84 30.07
N HIS A 150 44.73 -7.10 30.79
CA HIS A 150 45.34 -8.42 30.95
C HIS A 150 44.97 -9.06 32.29
N GLY A 151 44.85 -10.38 32.30
CA GLY A 151 44.69 -11.16 33.51
C GLY A 151 46.06 -11.55 34.18
N GLY A 152 45.99 -12.45 35.16
CA GLY A 152 47.15 -12.94 35.89
C GLY A 152 47.43 -12.20 37.20
N LYS A 153 46.92 -10.99 37.33
CA LYS A 153 46.87 -10.21 38.59
C LYS A 153 45.45 -9.76 38.85
N PRO A 154 45.07 -9.53 40.11
CA PRO A 154 43.78 -8.89 40.42
C PRO A 154 43.71 -7.52 39.74
N VAL A 155 42.59 -7.24 39.03
CA VAL A 155 42.34 -5.96 38.40
C VAL A 155 41.06 -5.39 39.00
N THR A 156 41.13 -4.17 39.52
CA THR A 156 39.98 -3.49 40.11
C THR A 156 39.42 -2.46 39.15
N LEU A 157 38.16 -2.66 38.76
CA LEU A 157 37.38 -1.73 37.97
C LEU A 157 36.61 -0.81 38.94
N THR A 158 36.79 0.50 38.80
CA THR A 158 36.02 1.51 39.50
C THR A 158 35.34 2.46 38.50
N ILE A 159 34.03 2.66 38.63
CA ILE A 159 33.25 3.52 37.78
C ILE A 159 32.50 4.54 38.64
N ALA A 160 33.01 5.77 38.68
CA ALA A 160 32.38 6.89 39.37
C ALA A 160 31.41 7.60 38.44
N VAL A 161 30.15 7.60 38.79
CA VAL A 161 29.03 8.01 37.90
C VAL A 161 28.23 9.15 38.54
N SER A 162 27.87 10.17 37.73
CA SER A 162 26.98 11.25 38.16
C SER A 162 25.88 11.51 37.12
N ASN A 163 24.70 11.82 37.63
CA ASN A 163 23.54 12.11 36.81
C ASN A 163 22.65 13.18 37.42
N TYR A 164 22.49 14.29 36.71
CA TYR A 164 21.56 15.35 37.11
C TYR A 164 20.59 15.71 35.96
N ASP A 165 20.78 15.14 34.77
CA ASP A 165 20.07 15.50 33.55
C ASP A 165 19.03 14.48 33.09
N HIS A 166 19.16 13.20 33.46
CA HIS A 166 18.30 12.16 32.89
C HIS A 166 17.73 11.23 33.98
N PHE A 167 16.53 10.69 33.72
CA PHE A 167 15.87 9.79 34.68
C PHE A 167 16.44 8.36 34.71
N TYR A 168 17.29 7.99 33.74
CA TYR A 168 18.09 6.77 33.80
C TYR A 168 19.44 7.07 34.48
N GLY A 169 19.45 7.02 35.79
CA GLY A 169 20.66 7.27 36.59
C GLY A 169 21.52 6.02 36.76
N GLY A 170 22.85 6.19 36.68
CA GLY A 170 23.82 5.11 36.88
C GLY A 170 24.00 4.19 35.67
N ILE A 171 24.54 3.01 35.96
CA ILE A 171 24.70 1.93 35.00
C ILE A 171 23.38 1.15 34.95
N VAL A 172 22.57 1.41 33.94
CA VAL A 172 21.23 0.79 33.79
C VAL A 172 21.32 -0.58 33.13
N TYR A 173 22.23 -0.72 32.19
CA TYR A 173 22.42 -1.94 31.38
C TYR A 173 23.69 -2.67 31.80
N PRO A 174 23.67 -4.03 31.95
CA PRO A 174 24.84 -4.76 32.43
C PRO A 174 25.98 -4.73 31.39
N PRO A 175 27.21 -4.38 31.81
CA PRO A 175 28.39 -4.46 30.95
C PRO A 175 28.65 -5.89 30.49
N ALA A 176 29.12 -6.04 29.23
CA ALA A 176 29.55 -7.32 28.72
C ALA A 176 31.05 -7.52 28.96
N PHE A 177 31.42 -8.67 29.51
CA PHE A 177 32.79 -9.03 29.83
C PHE A 177 33.17 -10.40 29.23
N GLY A 178 34.42 -10.55 28.81
CA GLY A 178 34.93 -11.82 28.31
C GLY A 178 36.27 -11.68 27.58
N THR A 179 36.60 -12.67 26.74
CA THR A 179 37.76 -12.54 25.86
C THR A 179 37.50 -11.45 24.81
N MET A 180 38.53 -10.72 24.42
CA MET A 180 38.43 -9.62 23.45
C MET A 180 37.75 -10.07 22.14
N LEU A 181 38.09 -11.28 21.65
CA LEU A 181 37.51 -11.83 20.43
C LEU A 181 35.99 -12.04 20.58
N ALA A 182 35.57 -12.64 21.68
CA ALA A 182 34.16 -12.98 21.92
C ALA A 182 33.29 -11.74 22.13
N VAL A 183 33.75 -10.77 22.95
CA VAL A 183 33.05 -9.51 23.20
C VAL A 183 32.94 -8.71 21.90
N ASN A 184 34.04 -8.61 21.12
CA ASN A 184 34.04 -7.90 19.84
C ASN A 184 33.16 -8.58 18.79
N THR A 185 33.10 -9.90 18.77
CA THR A 185 32.19 -10.66 17.90
C THR A 185 30.72 -10.37 18.26
N THR A 186 30.37 -10.42 19.54
CA THR A 186 29.00 -10.11 20.00
C THR A 186 28.60 -8.68 19.65
N ARG A 187 29.50 -7.71 19.87
CA ARG A 187 29.33 -6.31 19.49
C ARG A 187 29.16 -6.17 17.98
N GLY A 188 30.00 -6.86 17.20
CA GLY A 188 29.92 -6.85 15.73
C GLY A 188 28.61 -7.41 15.19
N ILE A 189 28.11 -8.52 15.75
CA ILE A 189 26.81 -9.11 15.39
C ILE A 189 25.67 -8.11 15.71
N ARG A 190 25.70 -7.49 16.89
CA ARG A 190 24.69 -6.47 17.27
C ARG A 190 24.73 -5.28 16.32
N PHE A 191 25.91 -4.76 16.02
CA PHE A 191 26.09 -3.66 15.05
C PHE A 191 25.55 -4.03 13.66
N ALA A 192 25.94 -5.21 13.14
CA ALA A 192 25.48 -5.70 11.84
C ALA A 192 23.95 -5.86 11.80
N PHE A 193 23.35 -6.36 12.89
CA PHE A 193 21.88 -6.51 12.98
C PHE A 193 21.18 -5.14 12.93
N CYS A 194 21.64 -4.16 13.71
CA CYS A 194 21.06 -2.80 13.71
C CYS A 194 21.25 -2.12 12.34
N LEU A 195 22.44 -2.23 11.74
CA LEU A 195 22.73 -1.66 10.42
C LEU A 195 21.87 -2.30 9.33
N PHE A 196 21.69 -3.63 9.37
CA PHE A 196 20.81 -4.36 8.46
C PHE A 196 19.35 -3.87 8.61
N SER A 197 18.85 -3.75 9.85
CA SER A 197 17.51 -3.23 10.13
C SER A 197 17.32 -1.81 9.58
N CYS A 198 18.28 -0.90 9.80
CA CYS A 198 18.28 0.45 9.23
C CYS A 198 18.22 0.42 7.71
N THR A 199 19.07 -0.38 7.08
CA THR A 199 19.17 -0.44 5.61
C THR A 199 17.88 -0.96 5.00
N VAL A 200 17.34 -2.06 5.53
CA VAL A 200 16.09 -2.66 5.04
C VAL A 200 14.92 -1.71 5.20
N THR A 201 14.76 -1.10 6.38
CA THR A 201 13.65 -0.18 6.63
C THR A 201 13.77 1.10 5.80
N PHE A 202 14.98 1.63 5.59
CA PHE A 202 15.22 2.78 4.72
C PHE A 202 14.89 2.47 3.24
N VAL A 203 15.36 1.33 2.70
CA VAL A 203 15.04 0.90 1.33
C VAL A 203 13.54 0.70 1.16
N CYS A 204 12.88 0.04 2.14
CA CYS A 204 11.42 -0.12 2.13
C CYS A 204 10.69 1.24 2.14
N ALA A 205 11.19 2.23 2.87
CA ALA A 205 10.63 3.59 2.87
C ALA A 205 10.73 4.23 1.48
N LEU A 206 11.92 4.20 0.85
CA LEU A 206 12.15 4.76 -0.49
C LEU A 206 11.25 4.11 -1.55
N LEU A 207 11.19 2.77 -1.55
CA LEU A 207 10.31 2.02 -2.46
C LEU A 207 8.83 2.37 -2.24
N SER A 208 8.42 2.48 -0.98
CA SER A 208 7.04 2.86 -0.64
C SER A 208 6.69 4.26 -1.11
N PHE A 209 7.59 5.24 -0.97
CA PHE A 209 7.37 6.59 -1.50
C PHE A 209 7.35 6.62 -3.03
N TYR A 210 8.22 5.86 -3.69
CA TYR A 210 8.21 5.72 -5.14
C TYR A 210 6.88 5.15 -5.65
N PHE A 211 6.44 3.99 -5.12
CA PHE A 211 5.18 3.37 -5.53
C PHE A 211 3.96 4.21 -5.16
N SER A 212 3.97 4.87 -4.00
CA SER A 212 2.90 5.78 -3.60
C SER A 212 2.69 6.91 -4.61
N ARG A 213 3.77 7.52 -5.10
CA ARG A 213 3.70 8.56 -6.14
C ARG A 213 3.20 7.99 -7.47
N ARG A 214 3.74 6.84 -7.89
CA ARG A 214 3.41 6.22 -9.17
C ARG A 214 1.95 5.76 -9.25
N MET A 215 1.43 5.20 -8.16
CA MET A 215 0.08 4.62 -8.09
C MET A 215 -0.94 5.52 -7.38
N LYS A 216 -0.53 6.70 -6.91
CA LYS A 216 -1.36 7.65 -6.15
C LYS A 216 -2.02 7.02 -4.91
N GLN A 217 -1.34 6.06 -4.26
CA GLN A 217 -1.86 5.31 -3.11
C GLN A 217 -1.40 5.92 -1.78
N LYS A 218 -2.32 6.53 -1.05
CA LYS A 218 -2.05 7.15 0.27
C LYS A 218 -1.61 6.15 1.35
N ASN A 219 -2.07 4.89 1.29
CA ASN A 219 -1.71 3.87 2.28
C ASN A 219 -0.23 3.46 2.15
N THR A 220 0.27 3.34 0.92
CA THR A 220 1.68 3.04 0.66
C THR A 220 2.59 4.20 1.12
N PHE A 221 2.13 5.45 1.03
CA PHE A 221 2.85 6.61 1.59
C PHE A 221 2.97 6.52 3.12
N LEU A 222 1.87 6.23 3.82
CA LEU A 222 1.87 6.06 5.27
C LEU A 222 2.78 4.91 5.72
N PHE A 223 2.81 3.81 4.95
CA PHE A 223 3.73 2.71 5.21
C PHE A 223 5.20 3.14 5.05
N GLY A 224 5.51 3.96 4.06
CA GLY A 224 6.82 4.58 3.91
C GLY A 224 7.24 5.41 5.14
N LEU A 225 6.30 6.15 5.74
CA LEU A 225 6.56 6.88 6.99
C LEU A 225 6.81 5.95 8.17
N ILE A 226 6.09 4.82 8.28
CA ILE A 226 6.37 3.79 9.31
C ILE A 226 7.80 3.27 9.14
N CYS A 227 8.18 2.87 7.93
CA CYS A 227 9.53 2.37 7.65
C CYS A 227 10.61 3.41 7.96
N LEU A 228 10.37 4.68 7.65
CA LEU A 228 11.30 5.77 7.97
C LEU A 228 11.45 5.99 9.48
N ALA A 229 10.34 5.94 10.24
CA ALA A 229 10.37 6.04 11.70
C ALA A 229 11.05 4.82 12.34
N MET A 230 10.85 3.59 11.79
CA MET A 230 11.58 2.38 12.22
C MET A 230 13.08 2.48 11.90
N CYS A 231 13.45 3.08 10.78
CA CYS A 231 14.85 3.37 10.46
C CYS A 231 15.46 4.32 11.51
N GLY A 232 14.75 5.38 11.89
CA GLY A 232 15.16 6.30 12.95
C GLY A 232 15.39 5.58 14.29
N LEU A 233 14.47 4.68 14.66
CA LEU A 233 14.59 3.88 15.87
C LEU A 233 15.82 2.94 15.82
N SER A 234 15.99 2.19 14.74
CA SER A 234 17.12 1.27 14.57
C SER A 234 18.47 1.98 14.42
N SER A 235 18.49 3.27 14.05
CA SER A 235 19.70 4.06 13.90
C SER A 235 20.28 4.54 15.24
N TYR A 236 19.46 4.63 16.28
CA TYR A 236 19.88 5.12 17.58
C TYR A 236 21.01 4.29 18.23
N PRO A 237 20.91 2.94 18.34
CA PRO A 237 22.04 2.12 18.82
C PRO A 237 23.28 2.19 17.90
N VAL A 238 23.08 2.34 16.59
CA VAL A 238 24.21 2.48 15.65
C VAL A 238 24.98 3.77 15.90
N LEU A 239 24.26 4.87 16.16
CA LEU A 239 24.86 6.16 16.48
C LEU A 239 25.74 6.07 17.75
N HIS A 240 25.25 5.42 18.81
CA HIS A 240 25.99 5.25 20.06
C HIS A 240 27.20 4.32 19.94
N MET A 241 27.20 3.40 18.97
CA MET A 241 28.38 2.57 18.67
C MET A 241 29.47 3.36 17.92
N LEU A 242 29.10 4.39 17.18
CA LEU A 242 30.01 5.15 16.31
C LEU A 242 30.51 6.45 16.96
N ALA A 243 29.65 7.15 17.69
CA ALA A 243 29.95 8.48 18.21
C ALA A 243 29.48 8.68 19.64
N ALA A 244 30.20 9.52 20.39
CA ALA A 244 29.73 10.04 21.67
C ALA A 244 28.76 11.21 21.42
N VAL A 245 27.52 11.07 21.86
CA VAL A 245 26.48 12.06 21.66
C VAL A 245 25.81 12.44 22.98
N PRO A 246 25.33 13.68 23.14
CA PRO A 246 24.57 14.07 24.32
C PRO A 246 23.23 13.31 24.34
N VAL A 247 22.63 13.16 25.51
CA VAL A 247 21.30 12.51 25.65
C VAL A 247 20.25 13.30 24.87
N PHE A 248 20.19 14.60 25.07
CA PHE A 248 19.33 15.50 24.31
C PHE A 248 20.06 16.02 23.05
N PRO A 249 19.45 16.05 21.85
CA PRO A 249 18.04 15.70 21.53
C PRO A 249 17.82 14.24 21.13
N TRP A 250 18.85 13.42 21.10
CA TRP A 250 18.81 12.08 20.48
C TRP A 250 17.82 11.14 21.14
N TYR A 251 17.77 11.13 22.48
CA TYR A 251 16.76 10.33 23.23
C TYR A 251 15.32 10.78 22.91
N THR A 252 15.09 12.09 22.77
CA THR A 252 13.77 12.63 22.40
C THR A 252 13.35 12.18 20.99
N ILE A 253 14.29 12.10 20.05
CA ILE A 253 14.06 11.62 18.67
C ILE A 253 13.71 10.12 18.70
N GLU A 254 14.45 9.32 19.46
CA GLU A 254 14.15 7.89 19.63
C GLU A 254 12.75 7.69 20.20
N LEU A 255 12.44 8.36 21.30
CA LEU A 255 11.13 8.29 21.95
C LEU A 255 9.99 8.70 21.01
N PHE A 256 10.20 9.77 20.24
CA PHE A 256 9.26 10.22 19.21
C PHE A 256 9.06 9.15 18.13
N CYS A 257 10.12 8.53 17.63
CA CYS A 257 10.05 7.48 16.60
C CYS A 257 9.27 6.25 17.08
N ILE A 258 9.45 5.81 18.35
CA ILE A 258 8.71 4.69 18.94
C ILE A 258 7.19 4.92 18.87
N TYR A 259 6.74 6.09 19.34
CA TYR A 259 5.29 6.37 19.39
C TYR A 259 4.74 6.79 18.04
N LEU A 260 5.55 7.35 17.14
CA LEU A 260 5.18 7.61 15.76
C LEU A 260 4.89 6.29 15.01
N VAL A 261 5.76 5.28 15.15
CA VAL A 261 5.51 3.94 14.60
C VAL A 261 4.20 3.37 15.11
N THR A 262 3.98 3.39 16.43
CA THR A 262 2.77 2.85 17.05
C THR A 262 1.52 3.56 16.53
N TRP A 263 1.53 4.89 16.50
CA TRP A 263 0.40 5.69 16.00
C TRP A 263 0.13 5.45 14.50
N LEU A 264 1.16 5.47 13.67
CA LEU A 264 1.01 5.25 12.22
C LEU A 264 0.51 3.83 11.90
N ILE A 265 0.90 2.81 12.68
CA ILE A 265 0.34 1.46 12.57
C ILE A 265 -1.17 1.50 12.83
N VAL A 266 -1.63 2.17 13.91
CA VAL A 266 -3.07 2.32 14.20
C VAL A 266 -3.80 3.03 13.05
N VAL A 267 -3.26 4.16 12.57
CA VAL A 267 -3.84 4.91 11.44
C VAL A 267 -3.96 4.05 10.18
N LEU A 268 -2.91 3.31 9.85
CA LEU A 268 -2.88 2.51 8.63
C LEU A 268 -3.78 1.28 8.74
N GLN A 269 -3.80 0.62 9.89
CA GLN A 269 -4.69 -0.51 10.13
C GLN A 269 -6.17 -0.09 10.13
N ASN A 270 -6.51 1.10 10.65
CA ASN A 270 -7.85 1.67 10.55
C ASN A 270 -8.28 1.85 9.07
N ARG A 271 -7.37 2.30 8.21
CA ARG A 271 -7.65 2.43 6.77
C ARG A 271 -7.86 1.10 6.06
N ILE A 272 -7.14 0.05 6.47
CA ILE A 272 -7.25 -1.29 5.87
C ILE A 272 -8.48 -2.01 6.41
N CYS A 273 -8.68 -2.03 7.74
CA CYS A 273 -9.74 -2.80 8.40
C CYS A 273 -11.10 -2.08 8.49
N ARG A 274 -11.14 -0.77 8.21
CA ARG A 274 -12.37 0.07 8.17
C ARG A 274 -13.32 -0.15 9.35
N PRO A 275 -12.89 0.11 10.61
CA PRO A 275 -13.71 -0.17 11.80
C PRO A 275 -14.95 0.71 11.93
N GLY A 276 -15.09 1.75 11.13
CA GLY A 276 -16.10 2.79 11.21
C GLY A 276 -15.49 4.14 11.61
N PHE A 277 -16.25 5.21 11.43
CA PHE A 277 -15.74 6.58 11.64
C PHE A 277 -15.36 6.84 13.10
N LEU A 278 -16.25 6.53 14.05
CA LEU A 278 -16.05 6.88 15.46
C LEU A 278 -14.87 6.14 16.12
N PRO A 279 -14.73 4.78 16.03
CA PRO A 279 -13.55 4.09 16.56
C PRO A 279 -12.25 4.55 15.93
N ALA A 280 -12.25 4.80 14.60
CA ALA A 280 -11.06 5.29 13.91
C ALA A 280 -10.68 6.71 14.35
N ALA A 281 -11.63 7.62 14.50
CA ALA A 281 -11.40 8.99 14.96
C ALA A 281 -10.85 9.02 16.39
N ILE A 282 -11.45 8.25 17.32
CA ILE A 282 -10.99 8.17 18.72
C ILE A 282 -9.58 7.60 18.80
N SER A 283 -9.31 6.45 18.18
CA SER A 283 -8.00 5.80 18.25
C SER A 283 -6.89 6.64 17.60
N ASN A 284 -7.18 7.30 16.47
CA ASN A 284 -6.23 8.21 15.82
C ASN A 284 -5.98 9.45 16.69
N GLY A 285 -7.02 10.01 17.31
CA GLY A 285 -6.92 11.16 18.21
C GLY A 285 -6.10 10.83 19.46
N VAL A 286 -6.39 9.71 20.12
CA VAL A 286 -5.63 9.25 21.29
C VAL A 286 -4.15 9.04 20.94
N GLY A 287 -3.86 8.40 19.81
CA GLY A 287 -2.49 8.17 19.37
C GLY A 287 -1.74 9.48 19.06
N ALA A 288 -2.38 10.43 18.38
CA ALA A 288 -1.78 11.75 18.09
C ALA A 288 -1.50 12.53 19.39
N THR A 289 -2.46 12.55 20.32
CA THR A 289 -2.28 13.20 21.62
C THR A 289 -1.16 12.56 22.42
N PHE A 290 -1.08 11.22 22.42
CA PHE A 290 -0.01 10.51 23.11
C PHE A 290 1.37 10.78 22.48
N LEU A 291 1.46 10.87 21.16
CA LEU A 291 2.70 11.23 20.45
C LEU A 291 3.20 12.62 20.86
N VAL A 292 2.31 13.61 20.92
CA VAL A 292 2.64 14.96 21.39
C VAL A 292 3.07 14.94 22.86
N TYR A 293 2.34 14.20 23.71
CA TYR A 293 2.68 14.04 25.12
C TYR A 293 4.07 13.43 25.31
N ALA A 294 4.40 12.35 24.58
CA ALA A 294 5.70 11.71 24.64
C ALA A 294 6.84 12.62 24.12
N PHE A 295 6.58 13.42 23.08
CA PHE A 295 7.54 14.40 22.59
C PHE A 295 7.83 15.48 23.64
N VAL A 296 6.79 16.05 24.25
CA VAL A 296 6.92 17.07 25.30
C VAL A 296 7.65 16.48 26.53
N TYR A 297 7.32 15.22 26.91
CA TYR A 297 8.02 14.53 27.97
C TYR A 297 9.52 14.37 27.67
N GLY A 298 9.89 13.96 26.44
CA GLY A 298 11.28 13.86 26.02
C GLY A 298 12.03 15.18 26.04
N MET A 299 11.36 16.28 25.69
CA MET A 299 11.93 17.64 25.75
C MET A 299 12.18 18.12 27.19
N MET A 300 11.39 17.63 28.14
CA MET A 300 11.48 18.00 29.57
C MET A 300 12.27 16.99 30.40
N ALA A 301 12.91 15.99 29.78
CA ALA A 301 13.51 14.84 30.46
C ALA A 301 14.54 15.20 31.54
N SER A 302 15.23 16.33 31.41
CA SER A 302 16.26 16.81 32.36
C SER A 302 15.71 17.41 33.67
N HIS A 303 14.38 17.63 33.80
CA HIS A 303 13.81 18.34 34.94
C HIS A 303 12.58 17.64 35.54
N LEU A 304 12.43 16.33 35.29
CA LEU A 304 11.25 15.58 35.68
C LEU A 304 11.31 15.11 37.11
N SER A 305 10.23 15.34 37.88
CA SER A 305 10.08 14.72 39.22
C SER A 305 9.86 13.20 39.11
N LEU A 306 10.23 12.47 40.15
CA LEU A 306 9.99 11.02 40.22
C LEU A 306 8.50 10.65 39.99
N GLY A 307 7.58 11.51 40.48
CA GLY A 307 6.14 11.36 40.24
C GLY A 307 5.76 11.46 38.75
N ALA A 308 6.35 12.43 38.05
CA ALA A 308 6.12 12.59 36.60
C ALA A 308 6.68 11.41 35.78
N ILE A 309 7.86 10.88 36.18
CA ILE A 309 8.47 9.71 35.55
C ILE A 309 7.57 8.47 35.71
N ARG A 310 7.09 8.21 36.94
CA ARG A 310 6.17 7.09 37.24
C ARG A 310 4.84 7.23 36.50
N PHE A 311 4.29 8.44 36.45
CA PHE A 311 3.05 8.73 35.70
C PHE A 311 3.21 8.49 34.21
N PHE A 312 4.33 8.94 33.62
CA PHE A 312 4.64 8.66 32.22
C PHE A 312 4.75 7.17 31.94
N SER A 313 5.50 6.42 32.77
CA SER A 313 5.65 4.98 32.65
C SER A 313 4.30 4.24 32.73
N ALA A 314 3.42 4.62 33.66
CA ALA A 314 2.05 4.07 33.73
C ALA A 314 1.22 4.43 32.48
N SER A 315 1.31 5.67 31.99
CA SER A 315 0.62 6.12 30.79
C SER A 315 1.07 5.36 29.54
N VAL A 316 2.38 5.11 29.40
CA VAL A 316 2.96 4.29 28.33
C VAL A 316 2.40 2.87 28.37
N PHE A 317 2.35 2.27 29.55
CA PHE A 317 1.78 0.94 29.72
C PHE A 317 0.32 0.89 29.27
N CYS A 318 -0.52 1.82 29.76
CA CYS A 318 -1.93 1.90 29.38
C CYS A 318 -2.12 2.11 27.87
N TYR A 319 -1.33 3.01 27.27
CA TYR A 319 -1.39 3.29 25.83
C TYR A 319 -0.99 2.07 24.98
N LYS A 320 0.12 1.39 25.33
CA LYS A 320 0.57 0.18 24.61
C LYS A 320 -0.47 -0.94 24.73
N ALA A 321 -1.02 -1.17 25.94
CA ALA A 321 -2.05 -2.18 26.19
C ALA A 321 -3.33 -1.89 25.38
N ALA A 322 -3.82 -0.66 25.46
CA ALA A 322 -5.02 -0.24 24.72
C ALA A 322 -4.82 -0.35 23.20
N SER A 323 -3.65 0.06 22.69
CA SER A 323 -3.31 -0.05 21.27
C SER A 323 -3.25 -1.50 20.80
N ALA A 324 -2.56 -2.40 21.55
CA ALA A 324 -2.47 -3.82 21.21
C ALA A 324 -3.87 -4.48 21.15
N LEU A 325 -4.69 -4.24 22.18
CA LEU A 325 -6.05 -4.76 22.24
C LEU A 325 -6.93 -4.20 21.11
N TYR A 326 -6.85 -2.91 20.85
CA TYR A 326 -7.58 -2.26 19.75
C TYR A 326 -7.22 -2.85 18.38
N LEU A 327 -5.92 -2.98 18.09
CA LEU A 327 -5.44 -3.55 16.82
C LEU A 327 -5.92 -4.99 16.62
N LEU A 328 -5.94 -5.79 17.69
CA LEU A 328 -6.48 -7.15 17.65
C LEU A 328 -7.98 -7.17 17.38
N ILE A 329 -8.76 -6.35 18.10
CA ILE A 329 -10.23 -6.28 17.93
C ILE A 329 -10.62 -5.88 16.52
N ILE A 330 -10.02 -4.80 15.97
CA ILE A 330 -10.38 -4.35 14.61
C ILE A 330 -9.98 -5.37 13.52
N ALA A 331 -8.88 -6.11 13.73
CA ALA A 331 -8.48 -7.18 12.82
C ALA A 331 -9.48 -8.35 12.83
N VAL A 332 -9.96 -8.76 14.02
CA VAL A 332 -11.02 -9.78 14.17
C VAL A 332 -12.30 -9.33 13.48
N LEU A 333 -12.75 -8.10 13.74
CA LEU A 333 -13.97 -7.55 13.12
C LEU A 333 -13.86 -7.48 11.59
N ALA A 334 -12.69 -7.13 11.06
CA ALA A 334 -12.46 -7.11 9.61
C ALA A 334 -12.55 -8.50 8.98
N ILE A 335 -12.03 -9.53 9.67
CA ILE A 335 -12.15 -10.92 9.21
C ILE A 335 -13.62 -11.37 9.21
N HIS A 336 -14.38 -11.06 10.26
CA HIS A 336 -15.80 -11.39 10.34
C HIS A 336 -16.63 -10.70 9.23
N ARG A 337 -16.22 -9.54 8.74
CA ARG A 337 -16.83 -8.86 7.59
C ARG A 337 -16.43 -9.47 6.23
N GLY A 338 -15.64 -10.55 6.23
CA GLY A 338 -15.22 -11.25 5.00
C GLY A 338 -14.00 -10.64 4.31
N GLU A 339 -13.32 -9.70 4.90
CA GLU A 339 -12.11 -9.07 4.35
C GLU A 339 -10.90 -10.02 4.44
N LYS A 340 -10.73 -10.88 3.42
CA LYS A 340 -9.62 -11.85 3.35
C LYS A 340 -8.23 -11.19 3.47
N ARG A 341 -8.10 -9.92 3.10
CA ARG A 341 -6.85 -9.12 3.18
C ARG A 341 -6.40 -8.86 4.61
N SER A 342 -7.30 -8.91 5.58
CA SER A 342 -6.99 -8.65 7.00
C SER A 342 -6.40 -9.86 7.74
N ARG A 343 -6.35 -11.05 7.15
CA ARG A 343 -5.80 -12.26 7.81
C ARG A 343 -4.34 -12.14 8.24
N PRO A 344 -3.38 -11.70 7.39
CA PRO A 344 -1.99 -11.51 7.82
C PRO A 344 -1.87 -10.50 8.96
N ILE A 345 -2.64 -9.41 8.89
CA ILE A 345 -2.67 -8.36 9.91
C ILE A 345 -3.19 -8.90 11.25
N PHE A 346 -4.23 -9.76 11.21
CA PHE A 346 -4.74 -10.42 12.42
C PHE A 346 -3.66 -11.29 13.09
N TYR A 347 -2.94 -12.10 12.33
CA TYR A 347 -1.89 -12.94 12.90
C TYR A 347 -0.77 -12.11 13.52
N ALA A 348 -0.38 -11.03 12.87
CA ALA A 348 0.63 -10.12 13.38
C ALA A 348 0.15 -9.33 14.63
N ALA A 349 -1.11 -8.88 14.65
CA ALA A 349 -1.71 -8.23 15.80
C ALA A 349 -1.80 -9.18 17.02
N ALA A 350 -2.14 -10.45 16.78
CA ALA A 350 -2.13 -11.48 17.83
C ALA A 350 -0.71 -11.71 18.37
N ALA A 351 0.31 -11.78 17.50
CA ALA A 351 1.70 -11.91 17.91
C ALA A 351 2.18 -10.68 18.70
N ALA A 352 1.83 -9.46 18.29
CA ALA A 352 2.17 -8.24 19.02
C ALA A 352 1.47 -8.15 20.38
N THR A 353 0.23 -8.64 20.47
CA THR A 353 -0.46 -8.74 21.76
C THR A 353 0.24 -9.75 22.69
N CYS A 354 0.71 -10.89 22.17
CA CYS A 354 1.55 -11.82 22.93
C CYS A 354 2.87 -11.17 23.36
N ALA A 355 3.53 -10.41 22.49
CA ALA A 355 4.74 -9.66 22.83
C ALA A 355 4.52 -8.74 24.03
N PHE A 356 3.43 -7.95 24.00
CA PHE A 356 3.07 -7.05 25.09
C PHE A 356 2.77 -7.80 26.41
N ILE A 357 2.06 -8.93 26.34
CA ILE A 357 1.75 -9.76 27.52
C ILE A 357 3.04 -10.29 28.14
N TRP A 358 3.93 -10.86 27.34
CA TRP A 358 5.19 -11.41 27.83
C TRP A 358 6.15 -10.35 28.32
N ASP A 359 6.21 -9.17 27.72
CA ASP A 359 6.97 -8.00 28.21
C ASP A 359 6.54 -7.60 29.64
N ARG A 360 5.28 -7.85 29.99
CA ARG A 360 4.75 -7.51 31.29
C ARG A 360 4.88 -8.64 32.33
N LEU A 361 4.73 -9.89 31.89
CA LEU A 361 4.73 -11.05 32.79
C LEU A 361 6.15 -11.53 33.17
N LEU A 362 7.09 -11.36 32.24
CA LEU A 362 8.47 -11.78 32.47
C LEU A 362 9.20 -10.68 33.24
N PRO A 363 10.02 -11.07 34.23
CA PRO A 363 10.87 -10.11 34.92
C PRO A 363 11.91 -9.54 33.96
N VAL A 364 12.70 -8.63 34.40
CA VAL A 364 13.68 -7.85 33.64
C VAL A 364 14.21 -8.54 32.38
N TYR A 365 13.89 -7.98 31.21
CA TYR A 365 14.37 -8.44 29.91
C TYR A 365 15.18 -7.34 29.23
N GLU A 366 16.38 -7.67 28.82
CA GLU A 366 17.19 -6.82 27.95
C GLU A 366 17.89 -7.71 26.91
N PRO A 367 17.63 -7.46 25.60
CA PRO A 367 18.17 -8.30 24.55
C PRO A 367 19.70 -8.13 24.43
N ALA A 368 20.41 -9.24 24.30
CA ALA A 368 21.82 -9.24 23.91
C ALA A 368 21.97 -8.84 22.45
N ILE A 369 21.05 -9.29 21.57
CA ILE A 369 21.00 -9.00 20.14
C ILE A 369 19.56 -8.72 19.74
N GLY A 370 19.33 -7.73 18.89
CA GLY A 370 18.00 -7.37 18.39
C GLY A 370 17.27 -6.41 19.30
N GLY A 371 15.93 -6.44 19.26
CA GLY A 371 15.06 -5.48 19.94
C GLY A 371 14.26 -6.08 21.08
N TRP A 372 13.54 -5.21 21.79
CA TRP A 372 12.61 -5.55 22.86
C TRP A 372 11.37 -6.28 22.31
N PHE A 373 10.62 -6.99 23.16
CA PHE A 373 9.43 -7.74 22.74
C PHE A 373 8.41 -6.89 21.98
N VAL A 374 8.15 -5.68 22.45
CA VAL A 374 7.20 -4.75 21.81
C VAL A 374 7.70 -4.26 20.44
N GLU A 375 9.01 -4.12 20.26
CA GLU A 375 9.62 -3.78 18.98
C GLU A 375 9.44 -4.91 17.96
N TRP A 376 9.67 -6.17 18.37
CA TRP A 376 9.38 -7.34 17.55
C TRP A 376 7.89 -7.42 17.18
N GLY A 377 6.99 -7.14 18.16
CA GLY A 377 5.56 -7.06 17.90
C GLY A 377 5.20 -6.00 16.84
N SER A 378 5.78 -4.81 16.95
CA SER A 378 5.61 -3.72 15.98
C SER A 378 6.17 -4.09 14.60
N PHE A 379 7.31 -4.75 14.56
CA PHE A 379 7.92 -5.27 13.34
C PHE A 379 7.01 -6.29 12.63
N PHE A 380 6.41 -7.24 13.36
CA PHE A 380 5.49 -8.21 12.78
C PHE A 380 4.25 -7.56 12.17
N ILE A 381 3.69 -6.54 12.85
CA ILE A 381 2.55 -5.80 12.30
C ILE A 381 2.98 -5.01 11.05
N ALA A 382 4.10 -4.31 11.11
CA ALA A 382 4.61 -3.56 9.96
C ALA A 382 4.90 -4.48 8.76
N ALA A 383 5.51 -5.65 8.99
CA ALA A 383 5.76 -6.64 7.96
C ALA A 383 4.47 -7.20 7.34
N ALA A 384 3.43 -7.50 8.15
CA ALA A 384 2.15 -7.97 7.66
C ALA A 384 1.39 -6.92 6.84
N ILE A 385 1.44 -5.66 7.29
CA ILE A 385 0.88 -4.53 6.54
C ILE A 385 1.65 -4.33 5.23
N GLY A 386 2.97 -4.34 5.28
CA GLY A 386 3.85 -4.23 4.12
C GLY A 386 3.55 -5.32 3.08
N TYR A 387 3.42 -6.57 3.52
CA TYR A 387 3.01 -7.70 2.67
C TYR A 387 1.64 -7.47 2.02
N SER A 388 0.65 -7.01 2.81
CA SER A 388 -0.69 -6.72 2.27
C SER A 388 -0.66 -5.62 1.20
N LEU A 389 0.06 -4.53 1.47
CA LEU A 389 0.21 -3.42 0.52
C LEU A 389 1.03 -3.81 -0.72
N TRP A 390 2.09 -4.58 -0.55
CA TRP A 390 2.88 -5.10 -1.65
C TRP A 390 2.06 -5.97 -2.60
N ARG A 391 1.25 -6.86 -2.03
CA ARG A 391 0.32 -7.67 -2.83
C ARG A 391 -0.65 -6.79 -3.62
N ASP A 392 -1.22 -5.76 -3.00
CA ASP A 392 -2.12 -4.81 -3.69
C ASP A 392 -1.39 -4.06 -4.83
N VAL A 393 -0.11 -3.72 -4.64
CA VAL A 393 0.72 -3.09 -5.67
C VAL A 393 0.96 -4.06 -6.84
N VAL A 394 1.32 -5.30 -6.56
CA VAL A 394 1.58 -6.33 -7.58
C VAL A 394 0.31 -6.64 -8.38
N GLU A 395 -0.83 -6.87 -7.70
CA GLU A 395 -2.13 -7.11 -8.33
C GLU A 395 -2.55 -5.89 -9.19
N GLY A 396 -2.40 -4.68 -8.66
CA GLY A 396 -2.73 -3.45 -9.39
C GLY A 396 -1.84 -3.21 -10.61
N TYR A 397 -0.55 -3.52 -10.51
CA TYR A 397 0.37 -3.42 -11.64
C TYR A 397 0.08 -4.46 -12.72
N GLY A 398 -0.19 -5.71 -12.32
CA GLY A 398 -0.61 -6.78 -13.24
C GLY A 398 -1.88 -6.40 -14.02
N ASN A 399 -2.92 -5.94 -13.32
CA ASN A 399 -4.15 -5.48 -13.96
C ASN A 399 -3.91 -4.29 -14.91
N SER A 400 -3.04 -3.34 -14.53
CA SER A 400 -2.69 -2.20 -15.40
C SER A 400 -2.02 -2.63 -16.70
N LEU A 401 -1.16 -3.64 -16.67
CA LEU A 401 -0.53 -4.21 -17.88
C LEU A 401 -1.56 -4.89 -18.78
N ILE A 402 -2.49 -5.65 -18.21
CA ILE A 402 -3.58 -6.30 -18.95
C ILE A 402 -4.45 -5.24 -19.63
N PHE A 403 -4.90 -4.22 -18.92
CA PHE A 403 -5.68 -3.11 -19.50
C PHE A 403 -4.93 -2.36 -20.60
N GLN A 404 -3.62 -2.18 -20.47
CA GLN A 404 -2.82 -1.55 -21.54
C GLN A 404 -2.78 -2.41 -22.80
N GLU A 405 -2.67 -3.73 -22.65
CA GLU A 405 -2.64 -4.65 -23.79
C GLU A 405 -4.02 -4.73 -24.48
N GLU A 406 -5.09 -4.86 -23.71
CA GLU A 406 -6.47 -4.81 -24.23
C GLU A 406 -6.74 -3.50 -24.98
N ARG A 407 -6.33 -2.37 -24.42
CA ARG A 407 -6.47 -1.07 -25.07
C ARG A 407 -5.72 -1.01 -26.41
N LYS A 408 -4.51 -1.55 -26.48
CA LYS A 408 -3.75 -1.63 -27.75
C LYS A 408 -4.47 -2.49 -28.78
N GLN A 409 -5.04 -3.62 -28.38
CA GLN A 409 -5.81 -4.49 -29.26
C GLN A 409 -7.05 -3.79 -29.82
N VAL A 410 -7.82 -3.11 -28.97
CA VAL A 410 -9.00 -2.33 -29.39
C VAL A 410 -8.60 -1.22 -30.37
N ILE A 411 -7.52 -0.49 -30.10
CA ILE A 411 -7.04 0.55 -31.03
C ILE A 411 -6.64 -0.05 -32.39
N ARG A 412 -5.98 -1.21 -32.40
CA ARG A 412 -5.64 -1.90 -33.67
C ARG A 412 -6.89 -2.34 -34.42
N GLN A 413 -7.88 -2.90 -33.76
CA GLN A 413 -9.15 -3.30 -34.40
C GLN A 413 -9.87 -2.10 -35.00
N LEU A 414 -9.97 -0.99 -34.27
CA LEU A 414 -10.57 0.24 -34.79
C LEU A 414 -9.83 0.79 -36.01
N SER A 415 -8.49 0.76 -36.00
CA SER A 415 -7.69 1.23 -37.15
C SER A 415 -7.90 0.35 -38.40
N MET A 416 -7.96 -0.98 -38.22
CA MET A 416 -8.26 -1.91 -39.32
C MET A 416 -9.68 -1.70 -39.88
N GLN A 417 -10.66 -1.50 -39.00
CA GLN A 417 -12.04 -1.27 -39.40
C GLN A 417 -12.20 0.07 -40.17
N THR A 418 -11.51 1.11 -39.72
CA THR A 418 -11.48 2.42 -40.39
C THR A 418 -10.84 2.32 -41.77
N GLU A 419 -9.72 1.61 -41.87
CA GLU A 419 -9.04 1.39 -43.17
C GLU A 419 -9.89 0.57 -44.13
N TYR A 420 -10.54 -0.51 -43.65
CA TYR A 420 -11.46 -1.30 -44.46
C TYR A 420 -12.65 -0.47 -44.98
N SER A 421 -13.26 0.36 -44.10
CA SER A 421 -14.35 1.26 -44.46
C SER A 421 -13.90 2.28 -45.52
N ARG A 422 -12.68 2.81 -45.39
CA ARG A 422 -12.10 3.71 -46.40
C ARG A 422 -11.94 3.02 -47.77
N GLN A 423 -11.38 1.80 -47.78
CA GLN A 423 -11.19 1.03 -49.04
C GLN A 423 -12.51 0.71 -49.73
N VAL A 424 -13.54 0.30 -48.96
CA VAL A 424 -14.88 0.06 -49.50
C VAL A 424 -15.50 1.33 -50.09
N SER A 425 -15.33 2.47 -49.41
CA SER A 425 -15.83 3.77 -49.91
C SER A 425 -15.12 4.22 -51.18
N GLU A 426 -13.80 4.05 -51.28
CA GLU A 426 -13.00 4.37 -52.45
C GLU A 426 -13.39 3.48 -53.65
N ALA A 427 -13.51 2.16 -53.43
CA ALA A 427 -13.96 1.23 -54.47
C ALA A 427 -15.38 1.54 -54.97
N ALA A 428 -16.29 1.91 -54.06
CA ALA A 428 -17.64 2.33 -54.44
C ALA A 428 -17.66 3.65 -55.24
N ALA A 429 -16.75 4.59 -54.93
CA ALA A 429 -16.62 5.84 -55.68
C ALA A 429 -16.04 5.61 -57.08
N GLU A 430 -15.04 4.73 -57.20
CA GLU A 430 -14.44 4.35 -58.49
C GLU A 430 -15.45 3.62 -59.38
N ASN A 431 -16.20 2.70 -58.82
CA ASN A 431 -17.25 1.99 -59.56
C ASN A 431 -18.33 2.95 -60.08
N ARG A 432 -18.74 3.94 -59.30
CA ARG A 432 -19.66 5.00 -59.74
C ARG A 432 -19.10 5.81 -60.92
N ARG A 433 -17.81 6.14 -60.89
CA ARG A 433 -17.15 6.86 -62.02
C ARG A 433 -17.16 6.02 -63.30
N LEU A 434 -16.79 4.74 -63.19
CA LEU A 434 -16.79 3.83 -64.32
C LEU A 434 -18.18 3.68 -64.93
N ILE A 435 -19.23 3.54 -64.13
CA ILE A 435 -20.61 3.46 -64.61
C ILE A 435 -21.03 4.78 -65.29
N HIS A 436 -20.64 5.93 -64.76
CA HIS A 436 -20.91 7.22 -65.35
C HIS A 436 -20.24 7.36 -66.77
N ASP A 437 -18.97 6.96 -66.86
CA ASP A 437 -18.20 7.04 -68.06
C ASP A 437 -18.75 6.09 -69.17
N ILE A 438 -19.15 4.88 -68.74
CA ILE A 438 -19.85 3.94 -69.69
C ILE A 438 -21.15 4.56 -70.21
N LYS A 439 -21.98 5.16 -69.35
CA LYS A 439 -23.22 5.85 -69.81
C LYS A 439 -22.92 6.99 -70.75
N HIS A 440 -21.86 7.75 -70.55
CA HIS A 440 -21.46 8.83 -71.46
C HIS A 440 -21.01 8.29 -72.80
N HIS A 441 -20.25 7.20 -72.81
CA HIS A 441 -19.83 6.56 -74.11
C HIS A 441 -21.00 5.97 -74.83
N LEU A 442 -21.94 5.29 -74.20
CA LEU A 442 -23.14 4.73 -74.78
C LEU A 442 -23.99 5.84 -75.46
N ARG A 443 -24.21 6.97 -74.79
CA ARG A 443 -24.94 8.13 -75.37
C ARG A 443 -24.22 8.73 -76.54
N THR A 444 -22.90 8.74 -76.58
CA THR A 444 -22.11 9.25 -77.72
C THR A 444 -22.26 8.34 -78.92
N ILE A 445 -22.22 7.02 -78.68
CA ILE A 445 -22.42 6.02 -79.74
C ILE A 445 -23.86 6.06 -80.25
N ASP A 446 -24.86 6.22 -79.41
CA ASP A 446 -26.27 6.35 -79.79
C ASP A 446 -26.51 7.57 -80.66
N ARG A 447 -25.90 8.72 -80.37
CA ARG A 447 -25.94 9.91 -81.16
C ARG A 447 -25.34 9.68 -82.56
N MET A 448 -24.16 9.05 -82.66
CA MET A 448 -23.49 8.72 -83.90
C MET A 448 -24.31 7.73 -84.76
N ALA A 449 -24.92 6.72 -84.12
CA ALA A 449 -25.78 5.75 -84.79
C ALA A 449 -27.07 6.40 -85.30
N SER A 450 -27.68 7.32 -84.57
CA SER A 450 -28.88 8.07 -84.96
C SER A 450 -28.60 9.01 -86.12
N GLU A 451 -27.45 9.70 -86.15
CA GLU A 451 -27.03 10.59 -87.22
C GLU A 451 -26.81 9.84 -88.54
N HIS A 452 -26.51 8.54 -88.54
CA HIS A 452 -26.26 7.69 -89.70
C HIS A 452 -27.45 6.75 -90.02
N GLY A 453 -28.60 6.91 -89.40
CA GLY A 453 -29.83 6.19 -89.68
C GLY A 453 -29.81 4.69 -89.33
N GLN A 454 -28.93 4.26 -88.43
CA GLN A 454 -28.77 2.85 -88.08
C GLN A 454 -29.68 2.47 -86.89
N THR A 455 -30.94 2.23 -87.16
CA THR A 455 -32.00 1.94 -86.18
C THR A 455 -31.77 0.67 -85.39
N GLU A 456 -31.09 -0.36 -85.95
CA GLU A 456 -30.77 -1.61 -85.24
C GLU A 456 -29.72 -1.39 -84.08
N ILE A 457 -28.72 -0.51 -84.32
CA ILE A 457 -27.70 -0.16 -83.33
C ILE A 457 -28.33 0.67 -82.22
N CYS A 458 -29.21 1.62 -82.54
CA CYS A 458 -29.90 2.40 -81.48
C CYS A 458 -30.78 1.52 -80.57
N SER A 459 -31.48 0.52 -81.14
CA SER A 459 -32.30 -0.40 -80.38
C SER A 459 -31.44 -1.32 -79.47
N PHE A 460 -30.25 -1.73 -79.93
CA PHE A 460 -29.30 -2.51 -79.10
C PHE A 460 -28.69 -1.66 -77.95
N LEU A 461 -28.33 -0.41 -78.24
CA LEU A 461 -27.80 0.51 -77.25
C LEU A 461 -28.81 0.81 -76.14
N LEU A 462 -30.08 0.97 -76.46
CA LEU A 462 -31.17 1.12 -75.55
C LEU A 462 -31.28 -0.10 -74.61
N GLN A 463 -31.15 -1.33 -75.14
CA GLN A 463 -31.13 -2.55 -74.28
C GLN A 463 -29.90 -2.62 -73.34
N VAL A 464 -28.73 -2.18 -73.88
CA VAL A 464 -27.50 -2.13 -73.04
C VAL A 464 -27.60 -1.04 -71.96
N GLU A 465 -28.16 0.15 -72.30
CA GLU A 465 -28.43 1.21 -71.31
C GLU A 465 -29.39 0.73 -70.19
N GLU A 466 -30.43 -0.01 -70.58
CA GLU A 466 -31.40 -0.60 -69.66
C GLU A 466 -30.76 -1.66 -68.80
N GLN A 467 -29.86 -2.52 -69.33
CA GLN A 467 -29.09 -3.49 -68.54
C GLN A 467 -28.09 -2.82 -67.63
N VAL A 468 -27.38 -1.77 -68.03
CA VAL A 468 -26.46 -0.99 -67.22
C VAL A 468 -27.23 -0.19 -66.16
N ALA A 469 -28.44 0.29 -66.45
CA ALA A 469 -29.32 0.92 -65.45
C ALA A 469 -29.87 -0.08 -64.43
N ALA A 470 -30.27 -1.27 -64.91
CA ALA A 470 -30.71 -2.35 -63.99
C ALA A 470 -29.58 -2.88 -63.09
N SER A 471 -28.33 -2.96 -63.59
CA SER A 471 -27.14 -3.32 -62.81
C SER A 471 -26.69 -2.23 -61.84
N SER A 472 -27.08 -0.97 -62.09
CA SER A 472 -26.76 0.16 -61.19
C SER A 472 -27.82 0.40 -60.11
N GLY A 473 -28.84 -0.51 -59.98
CA GLY A 473 -29.88 -0.43 -58.95
C GLY A 473 -30.64 0.90 -59.01
N HIS A 474 -31.93 0.85 -59.24
CA HIS A 474 -32.99 1.87 -59.14
C HIS A 474 -32.56 3.34 -59.15
N ALA A 475 -33.30 4.20 -59.86
CA ALA A 475 -33.17 5.65 -59.71
C ALA A 475 -33.16 6.04 -58.23
N PRO A 476 -32.22 6.90 -57.77
CA PRO A 476 -32.11 7.21 -56.35
C PRO A 476 -33.45 7.77 -55.84
N ALA A 477 -34.14 6.98 -55.05
CA ALA A 477 -35.32 7.44 -54.35
C ALA A 477 -34.86 8.42 -53.25
N GLN A 478 -35.24 9.67 -53.34
CA GLN A 478 -34.88 10.66 -52.34
C GLN A 478 -35.85 10.55 -51.16
N PHE A 479 -35.44 9.84 -50.09
CA PHE A 479 -36.23 9.63 -48.87
C PHE A 479 -36.09 10.77 -47.87
N CYS A 480 -34.93 11.46 -47.84
CA CYS A 480 -34.70 12.63 -47.00
C CYS A 480 -33.63 13.55 -47.57
N LYS A 481 -33.48 14.77 -47.01
CA LYS A 481 -32.51 15.78 -47.47
C LYS A 481 -31.05 15.44 -47.10
N ASN A 482 -30.83 14.74 -45.99
CA ASN A 482 -29.47 14.36 -45.55
C ASN A 482 -28.92 13.24 -46.45
N PRO A 483 -27.79 13.47 -47.19
CA PRO A 483 -27.29 12.53 -48.16
C PRO A 483 -26.79 11.22 -47.56
N VAL A 484 -26.26 11.27 -46.35
CA VAL A 484 -25.70 10.09 -45.64
C VAL A 484 -26.82 9.18 -45.16
N VAL A 485 -27.85 9.77 -44.55
CA VAL A 485 -29.04 9.04 -44.09
C VAL A 485 -29.84 8.53 -45.28
N ASN A 486 -29.94 9.31 -46.38
CA ASN A 486 -30.61 8.87 -47.58
C ASN A 486 -29.96 7.63 -48.20
N ALA A 487 -28.63 7.59 -48.28
CA ALA A 487 -27.90 6.43 -48.79
C ALA A 487 -28.10 5.18 -47.88
N LEU A 488 -28.16 5.37 -46.58
CA LEU A 488 -28.44 4.29 -45.64
C LEU A 488 -29.85 3.72 -45.83
N ILE A 489 -30.86 4.58 -45.91
CA ILE A 489 -32.26 4.19 -46.11
C ILE A 489 -32.42 3.49 -47.47
N GLU A 490 -31.80 3.99 -48.54
CA GLU A 490 -31.80 3.39 -49.86
C GLU A 490 -31.23 1.95 -49.84
N TYR A 491 -30.16 1.72 -49.08
CA TYR A 491 -29.59 0.39 -48.89
C TYR A 491 -30.60 -0.58 -48.25
N TYR A 492 -31.26 -0.17 -47.14
CA TYR A 492 -32.26 -1.02 -46.49
C TYR A 492 -33.53 -1.19 -47.29
N TYR A 493 -33.94 -0.17 -48.05
CA TYR A 493 -35.03 -0.25 -48.98
C TYR A 493 -34.79 -1.33 -50.06
N GLY A 494 -33.60 -1.32 -50.66
CA GLY A 494 -33.20 -2.36 -51.61
C GLY A 494 -33.18 -3.75 -51.01
N MET A 495 -32.65 -3.88 -49.79
CA MET A 495 -32.63 -5.16 -49.08
C MET A 495 -34.06 -5.66 -48.75
N ALA A 496 -34.92 -4.78 -48.27
CA ALA A 496 -36.30 -5.11 -47.97
C ALA A 496 -37.10 -5.57 -49.22
N GLN A 497 -36.89 -4.90 -50.36
CA GLN A 497 -37.51 -5.28 -51.67
C GLN A 497 -37.09 -6.69 -52.10
N THR A 498 -35.81 -7.03 -51.98
CA THR A 498 -35.33 -8.38 -52.33
C THR A 498 -35.92 -9.48 -51.45
N GLN A 499 -36.33 -9.14 -50.24
CA GLN A 499 -36.95 -10.04 -49.25
C GLN A 499 -38.49 -10.03 -49.29
N GLY A 500 -39.10 -9.27 -50.20
CA GLY A 500 -40.57 -9.14 -50.31
C GLY A 500 -41.20 -8.44 -49.09
N THR A 501 -40.47 -7.49 -48.47
CA THR A 501 -40.91 -6.72 -47.32
C THR A 501 -41.36 -5.32 -47.79
N GLU A 502 -42.58 -4.92 -47.45
CA GLU A 502 -43.06 -3.56 -47.69
C GLU A 502 -42.31 -2.55 -46.84
N PHE A 503 -41.66 -1.57 -47.49
CA PHE A 503 -40.83 -0.59 -46.79
C PHE A 503 -41.32 0.82 -47.06
N GLN A 504 -41.83 1.50 -46.04
CA GLN A 504 -42.42 2.83 -46.16
C GLN A 504 -41.62 3.84 -45.36
N VAL A 505 -41.29 5.00 -45.94
CA VAL A 505 -40.47 6.05 -45.33
C VAL A 505 -41.17 7.39 -45.39
N ARG A 506 -41.28 8.06 -44.27
CA ARG A 506 -41.75 9.45 -44.08
C ARG A 506 -40.81 10.18 -43.15
N LEU A 507 -39.59 10.48 -43.61
CA LEU A 507 -38.53 11.02 -42.78
C LEU A 507 -38.25 12.49 -43.15
N ASP A 508 -38.61 13.39 -42.25
CA ASP A 508 -38.23 14.80 -42.33
C ASP A 508 -37.15 15.08 -41.27
N LEU A 509 -35.91 15.23 -41.73
CA LEU A 509 -34.76 15.52 -40.87
C LEU A 509 -34.49 17.02 -40.91
N PRO A 510 -34.41 17.71 -39.79
CA PRO A 510 -34.04 19.11 -39.70
C PRO A 510 -32.58 19.32 -40.11
N ASP A 511 -32.24 20.49 -40.66
CA ASP A 511 -30.88 20.85 -41.08
C ASP A 511 -29.88 20.91 -39.90
N GLN A 512 -30.37 21.16 -38.68
CA GLN A 512 -29.58 21.16 -37.48
C GLN A 512 -30.11 20.07 -36.54
N MET A 513 -29.50 18.89 -36.62
CA MET A 513 -29.75 17.78 -35.73
C MET A 513 -28.72 17.80 -34.60
N PRO A 514 -29.09 17.52 -33.32
CA PRO A 514 -28.13 17.37 -32.21
C PRO A 514 -27.17 16.20 -32.40
N LEU A 515 -27.56 15.20 -33.20
CA LEU A 515 -26.76 14.03 -33.56
C LEU A 515 -25.88 14.29 -34.78
N THR A 516 -24.66 13.86 -34.77
CA THR A 516 -23.76 13.84 -35.95
C THR A 516 -24.23 12.82 -36.97
N ASP A 517 -23.82 12.96 -38.24
CA ASP A 517 -24.13 11.99 -39.28
C ASP A 517 -23.70 10.56 -38.93
N VAL A 518 -22.57 10.40 -38.25
CA VAL A 518 -22.07 9.08 -37.78
C VAL A 518 -22.98 8.49 -36.69
N GLU A 519 -23.45 9.30 -35.75
CA GLU A 519 -24.39 8.87 -34.72
C GLU A 519 -25.75 8.53 -35.30
N LEU A 520 -26.27 9.35 -36.27
CA LEU A 520 -27.50 9.07 -36.99
C LEU A 520 -27.43 7.74 -37.75
N CYS A 521 -26.34 7.51 -38.46
CA CYS A 521 -26.11 6.23 -39.18
C CYS A 521 -26.02 5.06 -38.21
N THR A 522 -25.38 5.24 -37.03
CA THR A 522 -25.27 4.19 -36.02
C THR A 522 -26.64 3.86 -35.43
N VAL A 523 -27.44 4.87 -35.10
CA VAL A 523 -28.80 4.71 -34.55
C VAL A 523 -29.72 4.05 -35.57
N LEU A 524 -29.85 4.65 -36.78
CA LEU A 524 -30.73 4.13 -37.83
C LEU A 524 -30.28 2.75 -38.32
N GLY A 525 -29.00 2.53 -38.52
CA GLY A 525 -28.45 1.25 -38.95
C GLY A 525 -28.81 0.13 -38.00
N ASN A 526 -28.52 0.29 -36.68
CA ASN A 526 -28.86 -0.72 -35.69
C ASN A 526 -30.38 -1.01 -35.58
N LEU A 527 -31.21 0.02 -35.73
CA LEU A 527 -32.66 -0.15 -35.64
C LEU A 527 -33.23 -0.79 -36.91
N LEU A 528 -32.73 -0.41 -38.10
CA LEU A 528 -33.17 -0.95 -39.40
C LEU A 528 -32.69 -2.40 -39.59
N ASP A 529 -31.46 -2.72 -39.15
CA ASP A 529 -30.99 -4.11 -39.09
C ASP A 529 -31.95 -4.97 -38.29
N ASN A 530 -32.30 -4.53 -37.08
CA ASN A 530 -33.22 -5.26 -36.23
C ASN A 530 -34.62 -5.39 -36.87
N ALA A 531 -35.13 -4.33 -37.51
CA ALA A 531 -36.44 -4.32 -38.14
C ALA A 531 -36.53 -5.26 -39.36
N VAL A 532 -35.58 -5.20 -40.28
CA VAL A 532 -35.53 -6.05 -41.48
C VAL A 532 -35.31 -7.51 -41.07
N GLU A 533 -34.43 -7.77 -40.11
CA GLU A 533 -34.19 -9.11 -39.58
C GLU A 533 -35.44 -9.69 -38.90
N ALA A 534 -36.17 -8.90 -38.13
CA ALA A 534 -37.41 -9.34 -37.49
C ALA A 534 -38.48 -9.72 -38.53
N CYS A 535 -38.62 -8.91 -39.58
CA CYS A 535 -39.49 -9.21 -40.72
C CYS A 535 -39.07 -10.49 -41.46
N SER A 536 -37.76 -10.74 -41.63
CA SER A 536 -37.26 -11.93 -42.34
C SER A 536 -37.58 -13.24 -41.61
N ARG A 537 -37.69 -13.20 -40.29
CA ARG A 537 -38.05 -14.35 -39.44
C ARG A 537 -39.53 -14.68 -39.44
N GLN A 538 -40.39 -13.75 -39.85
CA GLN A 538 -41.82 -13.95 -39.91
C GLN A 538 -42.19 -14.95 -41.01
N LYS A 539 -42.86 -16.07 -40.66
CA LYS A 539 -43.21 -17.14 -41.61
C LYS A 539 -44.56 -16.92 -42.28
N GLN A 540 -45.48 -16.15 -41.67
CA GLN A 540 -46.84 -15.88 -42.19
C GLN A 540 -47.20 -14.40 -41.96
N GLY A 541 -48.07 -13.85 -42.81
CA GLY A 541 -48.51 -12.44 -42.70
C GLY A 541 -47.72 -11.48 -43.61
N VAL A 542 -48.17 -10.23 -43.65
CA VAL A 542 -47.53 -9.15 -44.41
C VAL A 542 -46.32 -8.64 -43.68
N ARG A 543 -45.15 -8.66 -44.33
CA ARG A 543 -43.91 -8.10 -43.83
C ARG A 543 -43.87 -6.62 -44.14
N ARG A 544 -43.75 -5.79 -43.11
CA ARG A 544 -43.72 -4.35 -43.25
C ARG A 544 -42.71 -3.69 -42.32
N VAL A 545 -41.98 -2.71 -42.83
CA VAL A 545 -41.17 -1.76 -42.07
C VAL A 545 -41.67 -0.35 -42.39
N PHE A 546 -41.98 0.44 -41.37
CA PHE A 546 -42.42 1.82 -41.46
C PHE A 546 -41.48 2.73 -40.66
N ILE A 547 -40.99 3.78 -41.30
CA ILE A 547 -40.13 4.78 -40.66
C ILE A 547 -40.81 6.12 -40.80
N ALA A 548 -40.95 6.86 -39.69
CA ALA A 548 -41.43 8.22 -39.67
C ALA A 548 -40.59 9.08 -38.74
N GLY A 549 -40.24 10.28 -39.16
CA GLY A 549 -39.56 11.27 -38.37
C GLY A 549 -40.06 12.66 -38.63
N GLU A 550 -40.36 13.41 -37.57
CA GLU A 550 -40.86 14.78 -37.68
C GLU A 550 -40.44 15.63 -36.49
N THR A 551 -40.31 16.92 -36.69
CA THR A 551 -40.08 17.90 -35.62
C THR A 551 -41.41 18.49 -35.14
N ARG A 552 -41.66 18.45 -33.86
CA ARG A 552 -42.80 19.11 -33.21
C ARG A 552 -42.34 20.03 -32.08
N GLY A 553 -42.44 21.32 -32.26
CA GLY A 553 -41.93 22.31 -31.29
C GLY A 553 -40.39 22.23 -31.20
N ASN A 554 -39.87 21.97 -30.00
CA ASN A 554 -38.43 21.83 -29.70
C ASN A 554 -37.99 20.37 -29.55
N MET A 555 -38.76 19.42 -30.11
CA MET A 555 -38.50 17.99 -30.01
C MET A 555 -38.54 17.36 -31.39
N TYR A 556 -37.57 16.47 -31.68
CA TYR A 556 -37.61 15.59 -32.80
C TYR A 556 -38.10 14.21 -32.41
N PHE A 557 -39.06 13.68 -33.13
CA PHE A 557 -39.66 12.37 -32.93
C PHE A 557 -39.30 11.46 -34.09
N LEU A 558 -38.68 10.32 -33.82
CA LEU A 558 -38.40 9.26 -34.74
C LEU A 558 -39.15 8.01 -34.34
N LYS A 559 -39.90 7.44 -35.25
CA LYS A 559 -40.65 6.19 -35.10
C LYS A 559 -40.18 5.18 -36.13
N ILE A 560 -39.82 3.97 -35.68
CA ILE A 560 -39.58 2.81 -36.52
C ILE A 560 -40.51 1.70 -36.05
N GLU A 561 -41.34 1.18 -36.97
CA GLU A 561 -42.29 0.11 -36.68
C GLU A 561 -42.09 -1.02 -37.70
N ASN A 562 -42.00 -2.24 -37.23
CA ASN A 562 -41.87 -3.41 -38.07
C ASN A 562 -42.79 -4.54 -37.60
N THR A 563 -43.25 -5.36 -38.56
CA THR A 563 -43.93 -6.62 -38.23
C THR A 563 -42.91 -7.67 -37.78
N TYR A 564 -43.32 -8.60 -36.91
CA TYR A 564 -42.46 -9.65 -36.39
C TYR A 564 -43.25 -10.91 -35.97
N ASP A 565 -42.58 -11.94 -35.50
CA ASP A 565 -43.17 -13.25 -35.16
C ASP A 565 -43.87 -13.31 -33.78
N GLY A 566 -44.10 -12.18 -33.11
CA GLY A 566 -44.72 -12.07 -31.80
C GLY A 566 -43.86 -12.53 -30.63
N LEU A 567 -42.61 -12.97 -30.88
CA LEU A 567 -41.73 -13.52 -29.87
C LEU A 567 -40.61 -12.50 -29.52
N ALA A 568 -40.82 -11.68 -28.51
CA ALA A 568 -39.81 -10.80 -27.93
C ALA A 568 -39.29 -11.40 -26.60
N LEU A 569 -37.97 -11.63 -26.49
CA LEU A 569 -37.35 -12.05 -25.24
C LEU A 569 -37.03 -10.81 -24.40
N GLN A 570 -37.68 -10.71 -23.24
CA GLN A 570 -37.48 -9.57 -22.30
C GLN A 570 -37.04 -10.10 -20.95
N GLU A 571 -35.99 -9.52 -20.39
CA GLU A 571 -35.55 -9.75 -19.00
C GLU A 571 -35.55 -8.41 -18.25
N GLY A 572 -36.56 -8.21 -17.40
CA GLY A 572 -36.81 -6.92 -16.75
C GLY A 572 -37.19 -5.81 -17.73
N LYS A 573 -36.38 -4.74 -17.82
CA LYS A 573 -36.54 -3.63 -18.77
C LYS A 573 -35.68 -3.78 -20.05
N THR A 574 -34.95 -4.89 -20.21
CA THR A 574 -33.99 -5.09 -21.31
C THR A 574 -34.48 -6.15 -22.27
N PHE A 575 -34.45 -5.85 -23.57
CA PHE A 575 -34.72 -6.84 -24.63
C PHE A 575 -33.45 -7.61 -24.98
N LEU A 576 -33.53 -8.94 -24.95
CA LEU A 576 -32.40 -9.83 -25.24
C LEU A 576 -32.38 -10.23 -26.72
N SER A 577 -31.17 -10.34 -27.27
CA SER A 577 -31.00 -10.87 -28.63
C SER A 577 -31.30 -12.37 -28.69
N ARG A 578 -32.03 -12.81 -29.72
CA ARG A 578 -32.32 -14.23 -30.00
C ARG A 578 -31.18 -14.97 -30.73
N LYS A 579 -30.07 -14.30 -31.01
CA LYS A 579 -28.88 -14.90 -31.63
C LYS A 579 -27.97 -15.44 -30.53
N GLY A 580 -27.81 -16.73 -30.43
CA GLY A 580 -26.96 -17.56 -29.57
C GLY A 580 -25.90 -16.91 -28.66
N THR A 581 -25.30 -17.70 -27.81
CA THR A 581 -24.41 -17.38 -26.67
C THR A 581 -23.03 -16.75 -26.99
N SER A 582 -22.82 -16.01 -28.06
CA SER A 582 -21.57 -15.27 -28.27
C SER A 582 -21.66 -13.87 -27.68
N ALA A 583 -20.62 -13.47 -26.93
CA ALA A 583 -20.51 -12.22 -26.15
C ALA A 583 -20.66 -10.91 -26.96
N ASP A 584 -20.81 -10.99 -28.29
CA ASP A 584 -20.89 -9.85 -29.20
C ASP A 584 -22.33 -9.45 -29.61
N HIS A 585 -23.37 -10.15 -29.14
CA HIS A 585 -24.74 -9.90 -29.57
C HIS A 585 -25.59 -9.31 -28.45
N GLY A 586 -26.13 -8.14 -28.67
CA GLY A 586 -26.89 -7.29 -27.72
C GLY A 586 -26.39 -5.85 -27.64
N ILE A 587 -25.30 -5.56 -28.37
CA ILE A 587 -24.62 -4.25 -28.33
C ILE A 587 -25.41 -3.17 -29.09
N GLY A 588 -26.23 -3.55 -30.10
CA GLY A 588 -26.91 -2.59 -30.96
C GLY A 588 -27.88 -1.67 -30.22
N LEU A 589 -28.87 -2.21 -29.52
CA LEU A 589 -29.84 -1.42 -28.77
C LEU A 589 -29.23 -0.68 -27.57
N SER A 590 -28.20 -1.25 -26.93
CA SER A 590 -27.48 -0.57 -25.85
C SER A 590 -26.68 0.64 -26.37
N SER A 591 -26.09 0.51 -27.57
CA SER A 591 -25.40 1.61 -28.25
C SER A 591 -26.38 2.72 -28.66
N VAL A 592 -27.54 2.36 -29.23
CA VAL A 592 -28.61 3.31 -29.55
C VAL A 592 -29.03 4.07 -28.28
N ARG A 593 -29.34 3.37 -27.19
CA ARG A 593 -29.74 3.97 -25.93
C ARG A 593 -28.69 4.94 -25.41
N LYS A 594 -27.42 4.54 -25.40
CA LYS A 594 -26.32 5.37 -24.93
C LYS A 594 -26.14 6.66 -25.76
N ILE A 595 -26.32 6.59 -27.07
CA ILE A 595 -26.24 7.77 -27.96
C ILE A 595 -27.42 8.71 -27.68
N ILE A 596 -28.63 8.20 -27.61
CA ILE A 596 -29.85 9.00 -27.44
C ILE A 596 -29.88 9.66 -26.03
N GLU A 597 -29.61 8.91 -24.98
CA GLU A 597 -29.51 9.45 -23.61
C GLU A 597 -28.36 10.47 -23.47
N GLY A 598 -27.25 10.26 -24.18
CA GLY A 598 -26.11 11.20 -24.21
C GLY A 598 -26.46 12.57 -24.77
N HIS A 599 -27.49 12.67 -25.61
CA HIS A 599 -28.03 13.91 -26.17
C HIS A 599 -29.35 14.35 -25.49
N GLY A 600 -29.64 13.84 -24.29
CA GLY A 600 -30.82 14.23 -23.51
C GLY A 600 -32.15 13.73 -24.08
N GLY A 601 -32.09 12.72 -24.96
CA GLY A 601 -33.27 12.07 -25.54
C GLY A 601 -33.71 10.83 -24.79
N ASP A 602 -34.84 10.26 -25.21
CA ASP A 602 -35.41 9.03 -24.66
C ASP A 602 -35.67 7.98 -25.75
N LEU A 603 -35.58 6.70 -25.39
CA LEU A 603 -35.77 5.55 -26.27
C LEU A 603 -36.83 4.62 -25.67
N ASP A 604 -37.98 4.55 -26.34
CA ASP A 604 -39.09 3.67 -26.01
C ASP A 604 -39.14 2.45 -26.93
N LEU A 605 -39.32 1.28 -26.34
CA LEU A 605 -39.45 -0.01 -27.05
C LEU A 605 -40.79 -0.63 -26.65
N VAL A 606 -41.72 -0.72 -27.61
CA VAL A 606 -43.08 -1.18 -27.37
C VAL A 606 -43.38 -2.43 -28.23
N PRO A 607 -43.34 -3.63 -27.63
CA PRO A 607 -43.79 -4.85 -28.32
C PRO A 607 -45.32 -4.90 -28.37
N GLY A 608 -45.91 -5.02 -29.55
CA GLY A 608 -47.31 -5.32 -29.79
C GLY A 608 -47.51 -6.78 -30.16
N GLU A 609 -48.74 -7.21 -30.46
CA GLU A 609 -49.03 -8.61 -30.86
C GLU A 609 -48.43 -9.00 -32.21
N GLU A 610 -48.50 -8.10 -33.19
CA GLU A 610 -48.03 -8.35 -34.57
C GLU A 610 -46.96 -7.35 -35.03
N SER A 611 -46.72 -6.24 -34.30
CA SER A 611 -45.72 -5.23 -34.64
C SER A 611 -44.86 -4.82 -33.45
N PHE A 612 -43.62 -4.49 -33.71
CA PHE A 612 -42.67 -3.94 -32.75
C PHE A 612 -42.41 -2.46 -33.12
N LEU A 613 -42.59 -1.59 -32.11
CA LEU A 613 -42.43 -0.16 -32.26
C LEU A 613 -41.20 0.33 -31.46
N VAL A 614 -40.37 1.09 -32.12
CA VAL A 614 -39.29 1.86 -31.52
C VAL A 614 -39.60 3.34 -31.64
N GLY A 615 -39.70 4.04 -30.51
CA GLY A 615 -39.86 5.49 -30.43
C GLY A 615 -38.60 6.15 -29.90
N ILE A 616 -38.16 7.21 -30.57
CA ILE A 616 -37.04 8.04 -30.09
C ILE A 616 -37.52 9.49 -30.02
N THR A 617 -37.21 10.15 -28.89
CA THR A 617 -37.44 11.59 -28.73
C THR A 617 -36.11 12.27 -28.42
N ILE A 618 -35.83 13.39 -29.10
CA ILE A 618 -34.57 14.15 -28.91
C ILE A 618 -34.92 15.62 -28.81
N GLN A 619 -34.33 16.31 -27.87
CA GLN A 619 -34.48 17.77 -27.76
C GLN A 619 -33.63 18.47 -28.82
N MET A 620 -34.27 19.42 -29.54
CA MET A 620 -33.64 20.15 -30.65
C MET A 620 -32.93 21.41 -30.14
#